data_422dfab2e06e9716273b00be865fc5fe
#
_entry.id   422dfab2e06e9716273b00be865fc5fe
#
_cell.length_a   1.000
_cell.length_b   1.000
_cell.length_c   1.000
_cell.angle_alpha   90.00
_cell.angle_beta   90.00
_cell.angle_gamma   90.00
#
_symmetry.space_group_name_H-M   'P 1'
#
loop_
_entity.id
_entity.type
_entity.pdbx_description
1 polymer ?
#
loop_
_entity_poly.entity_id
_entity_poly.type
_entity_poly.pdbx_seq_one_letter_code
_entity_poly.pdbx_strand_id
1 'polypeptide(L)'
;MALPMILAGINGALGLYSTVKGMVDSSNAKKQQSNLRKAMQNEENSWYRRNYYGDFMDDKASKAAIKRVENTLRRNNEQERARSVITGSTPEMSVARNEQGLRTMENVINNLAAADSNRKNNLDMVHNQNNLALKNAEQQQLSLDERMAKSAASNGYNLMQNALLGVNWGKEKR
;
A
#
# COMPACT_ATOMS: atom_id res chain seq x y z
N MET A 1 -4.62 -1.77 11.30
CA MET A 1 -4.11 -3.17 11.24
C MET A 1 -4.49 -3.90 9.95
N ALA A 2 -4.35 -3.27 8.77
CA ALA A 2 -4.66 -3.91 7.47
C ALA A 2 -3.42 -4.14 6.59
N LEU A 3 -2.22 -3.87 7.10
CA LEU A 3 -0.96 -3.90 6.37
C LEU A 3 -0.47 -5.30 5.93
N PRO A 4 -0.66 -6.40 6.70
CA PRO A 4 -0.20 -7.71 6.25
C PRO A 4 -1.05 -8.35 5.16
N MET A 5 -2.30 -7.90 4.95
CA MET A 5 -3.20 -8.52 3.96
C MET A 5 -2.82 -8.22 2.51
N ILE A 6 -2.29 -7.03 2.20
CA ILE A 6 -1.93 -6.68 0.81
C ILE A 6 -0.70 -7.47 0.37
N LEU A 7 0.32 -7.57 1.23
CA LEU A 7 1.52 -8.38 0.94
C LEU A 7 1.21 -9.88 0.84
N ALA A 8 0.33 -10.39 1.71
CA ALA A 8 -0.12 -11.79 1.65
C ALA A 8 -0.96 -12.07 0.38
N GLY A 9 -1.77 -11.10 -0.08
CA GLY A 9 -2.52 -11.19 -1.33
C GLY A 9 -1.61 -11.24 -2.55
N ILE A 10 -0.54 -10.45 -2.57
CA ILE A 10 0.45 -10.43 -3.68
C ILE A 10 1.19 -11.77 -3.74
N ASN A 11 1.67 -12.28 -2.60
CA ASN A 11 2.38 -13.54 -2.55
C ASN A 11 1.47 -14.75 -2.83
N GLY A 12 0.22 -14.72 -2.37
CA GLY A 12 -0.77 -15.75 -2.65
C GLY A 12 -1.18 -15.80 -4.13
N ALA A 13 -1.38 -14.65 -4.75
CA ALA A 13 -1.71 -14.58 -6.18
C ALA A 13 -0.57 -15.08 -7.08
N LEU A 14 0.68 -14.79 -6.72
CA LEU A 14 1.86 -15.28 -7.43
C LEU A 14 2.06 -16.80 -7.26
N GLY A 15 1.74 -17.35 -6.08
CA GLY A 15 1.81 -18.79 -5.80
C GLY A 15 0.77 -19.60 -6.55
N LEU A 16 -0.46 -19.11 -6.69
CA LEU A 16 -1.53 -19.77 -7.45
C LEU A 16 -1.28 -19.76 -8.96
N TYR A 17 -0.55 -18.76 -9.47
CA TYR A 17 -0.23 -18.66 -10.89
C TYR A 17 0.77 -19.72 -11.37
N SER A 18 1.63 -20.21 -10.50
CA SER A 18 2.61 -21.24 -10.86
C SER A 18 1.98 -22.61 -11.13
N THR A 19 0.80 -22.88 -10.54
CA THR A 19 0.12 -24.18 -10.65
C THR A 19 -0.84 -24.27 -11.86
N VAL A 20 -1.33 -23.15 -12.41
CA VAL A 20 -2.24 -23.13 -13.57
C VAL A 20 -1.52 -23.17 -14.91
N LYS A 21 -0.19 -23.11 -14.92
CA LYS A 21 0.65 -22.99 -16.12
C LYS A 21 0.65 -24.19 -17.07
N GLY A 22 -0.08 -25.27 -16.74
CA GLY A 22 -0.09 -26.51 -17.54
C GLY A 22 -1.12 -26.57 -18.67
N MET A 23 -2.08 -25.66 -18.77
CA MET A 23 -3.26 -25.88 -19.63
C MET A 23 -3.77 -24.73 -20.48
N VAL A 24 -3.12 -23.55 -20.54
CA VAL A 24 -3.67 -22.42 -21.30
C VAL A 24 -2.68 -21.87 -22.32
N ASP A 25 -3.17 -21.68 -23.53
CA ASP A 25 -2.52 -21.01 -24.67
C ASP A 25 -1.65 -19.84 -24.22
N SER A 26 -0.35 -19.91 -24.44
CA SER A 26 0.67 -19.05 -23.83
C SER A 26 0.45 -17.54 -24.09
N SER A 27 -0.23 -17.18 -25.16
CA SER A 27 -0.52 -15.78 -25.50
C SER A 27 -1.65 -15.19 -24.62
N ASN A 28 -2.68 -15.97 -24.31
CA ASN A 28 -3.79 -15.54 -23.46
C ASN A 28 -3.38 -15.44 -21.99
N ALA A 29 -2.52 -16.37 -21.54
CA ALA A 29 -1.97 -16.32 -20.19
C ALA A 29 -1.13 -15.04 -19.97
N LYS A 30 -0.30 -14.64 -20.93
CA LYS A 30 0.50 -13.40 -20.85
C LYS A 30 -0.38 -12.15 -20.80
N LYS A 31 -1.45 -12.08 -21.59
CA LYS A 31 -2.40 -10.96 -21.53
C LYS A 31 -3.12 -10.88 -20.19
N GLN A 32 -3.62 -12.00 -19.68
CA GLN A 32 -4.30 -12.04 -18.37
C GLN A 32 -3.36 -11.62 -17.23
N GLN A 33 -2.12 -12.05 -17.27
CA GLN A 33 -1.12 -11.70 -16.28
C GLN A 33 -0.74 -10.20 -16.34
N SER A 34 -0.60 -9.63 -17.54
CA SER A 34 -0.39 -8.20 -17.71
C SER A 34 -1.57 -7.38 -17.17
N ASN A 35 -2.80 -7.82 -17.45
CA ASN A 35 -4.01 -7.16 -16.96
C ASN A 35 -4.12 -7.24 -15.43
N LEU A 36 -3.80 -8.39 -14.84
CA LEU A 36 -3.80 -8.55 -13.39
C LEU A 36 -2.77 -7.61 -12.73
N ARG A 37 -1.56 -7.50 -13.28
CA ARG A 37 -0.55 -6.57 -12.75
C ARG A 37 -1.00 -5.13 -12.81
N LYS A 38 -1.57 -4.69 -13.93
CA LYS A 38 -2.13 -3.35 -14.06
C LYS A 38 -3.24 -3.10 -13.05
N ALA A 39 -4.10 -4.09 -12.83
CA ALA A 39 -5.15 -4.01 -11.82
C ALA A 39 -4.57 -3.85 -10.41
N MET A 40 -3.58 -4.68 -10.05
CA MET A 40 -2.89 -4.59 -8.74
C MET A 40 -2.18 -3.25 -8.55
N GLN A 41 -1.50 -2.74 -9.56
CA GLN A 41 -0.84 -1.43 -9.51
C GLN A 41 -1.86 -0.28 -9.37
N ASN A 42 -2.99 -0.36 -10.09
CA ASN A 42 -4.06 0.63 -9.98
C ASN A 42 -4.73 0.59 -8.60
N GLU A 43 -4.93 -0.59 -8.05
CA GLU A 43 -5.49 -0.77 -6.71
C GLU A 43 -4.54 -0.22 -5.64
N GLU A 44 -3.25 -0.53 -5.72
CA GLU A 44 -2.21 0.00 -4.83
C GLU A 44 -2.16 1.54 -4.89
N ASN A 45 -2.11 2.12 -6.08
CA ASN A 45 -2.10 3.56 -6.25
C ASN A 45 -3.39 4.21 -5.71
N SER A 46 -4.53 3.55 -5.90
CA SER A 46 -5.83 4.04 -5.41
C SER A 46 -5.91 3.95 -3.89
N TRP A 47 -5.40 2.85 -3.30
CA TRP A 47 -5.29 2.67 -1.85
C TRP A 47 -4.37 3.74 -1.25
N TYR A 48 -3.17 3.92 -1.83
CA TYR A 48 -2.22 4.93 -1.37
C TYR A 48 -2.84 6.33 -1.40
N ARG A 49 -3.45 6.73 -2.53
CA ARG A 49 -4.09 8.05 -2.66
C ARG A 49 -5.18 8.26 -1.63
N ARG A 50 -6.08 7.30 -1.43
CA ARG A 50 -7.16 7.41 -0.45
C ARG A 50 -6.63 7.57 0.97
N ASN A 51 -5.57 6.85 1.32
CA ASN A 51 -5.03 6.87 2.66
C ASN A 51 -4.08 8.03 2.90
N TYR A 52 -3.31 8.44 1.91
CA TYR A 52 -2.33 9.53 2.04
C TYR A 52 -2.99 10.90 2.05
N TYR A 53 -3.93 11.13 1.13
CA TYR A 53 -4.63 12.42 0.99
C TYR A 53 -5.93 12.50 1.78
N GLY A 54 -6.34 11.42 2.45
CA GLY A 54 -7.46 11.43 3.38
C GLY A 54 -7.19 12.40 4.52
N ASP A 55 -8.19 13.22 4.86
CA ASP A 55 -8.07 14.17 5.97
C ASP A 55 -8.03 13.42 7.30
N PHE A 56 -6.85 13.44 7.95
CA PHE A 56 -6.64 12.80 9.24
C PHE A 56 -7.45 13.46 10.36
N MET A 57 -7.75 14.76 10.22
CA MET A 57 -8.60 15.46 11.19
C MET A 57 -10.05 15.01 11.13
N ASP A 58 -10.49 14.48 9.97
CA ASP A 58 -11.82 13.90 9.79
C ASP A 58 -11.95 12.49 10.36
N ASP A 59 -10.84 11.84 10.71
CA ASP A 59 -10.88 10.52 11.33
C ASP A 59 -11.60 10.54 12.68
N LYS A 60 -12.33 9.46 12.97
CA LYS A 60 -13.11 9.32 14.22
C LYS A 60 -12.27 9.49 15.47
N ALA A 61 -11.03 9.00 15.45
CA ALA A 61 -10.11 9.11 16.59
C ALA A 61 -9.68 10.57 16.83
N SER A 62 -9.33 11.29 15.77
CA SER A 62 -8.95 12.70 15.83
C SER A 62 -10.10 13.58 16.30
N LYS A 63 -11.29 13.40 15.73
CA LYS A 63 -12.52 14.08 16.17
C LYS A 63 -12.85 13.79 17.64
N ALA A 64 -12.71 12.54 18.07
CA ALA A 64 -12.94 12.17 19.45
C ALA A 64 -11.92 12.81 20.42
N ALA A 65 -10.64 12.90 20.00
CA ALA A 65 -9.59 13.57 20.79
C ALA A 65 -9.89 15.07 20.95
N ILE A 66 -10.18 15.76 19.86
CA ILE A 66 -10.55 17.19 19.87
C ILE A 66 -11.78 17.41 20.77
N LYS A 67 -12.84 16.62 20.58
CA LYS A 67 -14.07 16.73 21.38
C LYS A 67 -13.86 16.49 22.88
N ARG A 68 -12.94 15.57 23.24
CA ARG A 68 -12.58 15.36 24.64
C ARG A 68 -11.92 16.59 25.25
N VAL A 69 -11.01 17.23 24.52
CA VAL A 69 -10.34 18.45 24.98
C VAL A 69 -11.35 19.59 25.12
N GLU A 70 -12.17 19.82 24.11
CA GLU A 70 -13.26 20.83 24.18
C GLU A 70 -14.17 20.62 25.39
N ASN A 71 -14.62 19.40 25.63
CA ASN A 71 -15.45 19.07 26.77
C ASN A 71 -14.73 19.31 28.11
N THR A 72 -13.43 19.00 28.18
CA THR A 72 -12.62 19.23 29.38
C THR A 72 -12.45 20.72 29.62
N LEU A 73 -12.14 21.50 28.58
CA LEU A 73 -12.03 22.96 28.68
C LEU A 73 -13.37 23.61 29.11
N ARG A 74 -14.47 23.15 28.53
CA ARG A 74 -15.81 23.65 28.91
C ARG A 74 -16.12 23.35 30.37
N ARG A 75 -15.89 22.13 30.84
CA ARG A 75 -16.10 21.77 32.28
C ARG A 75 -15.20 22.58 33.19
N ASN A 76 -13.96 22.78 32.85
CA ASN A 76 -13.04 23.59 33.62
C ASN A 76 -13.54 25.04 33.71
N ASN A 77 -13.96 25.62 32.58
CA ASN A 77 -14.51 26.97 32.55
C ASN A 77 -15.81 27.09 33.38
N GLU A 78 -16.70 26.10 33.33
CA GLU A 78 -17.93 26.07 34.14
C GLU A 78 -17.61 25.98 35.65
N GLN A 79 -16.67 25.10 36.03
CA GLN A 79 -16.22 24.98 37.43
C GLN A 79 -15.56 26.28 37.92
N GLU A 80 -14.80 26.94 37.08
CA GLU A 80 -14.14 28.19 37.42
C GLU A 80 -15.14 29.34 37.60
N ARG A 81 -16.15 29.44 36.74
CA ARG A 81 -17.23 30.40 36.90
C ARG A 81 -17.96 30.20 38.24
N ALA A 82 -18.23 28.94 38.60
CA ALA A 82 -18.84 28.61 39.86
C ALA A 82 -17.96 28.99 41.07
N ARG A 83 -16.65 28.76 40.98
CA ARG A 83 -15.69 29.14 42.02
C ARG A 83 -15.46 30.64 42.11
N SER A 84 -15.41 31.35 40.98
CA SER A 84 -15.20 32.79 40.95
C SER A 84 -16.32 33.56 41.68
N VAL A 85 -17.53 33.04 41.62
CA VAL A 85 -18.67 33.61 42.38
C VAL A 85 -18.49 33.45 43.89
N ILE A 86 -17.82 32.37 44.33
CA ILE A 86 -17.64 32.06 45.75
C ILE A 86 -16.36 32.69 46.33
N THR A 87 -15.27 32.72 45.53
CA THR A 87 -13.92 33.08 46.02
C THR A 87 -13.43 34.46 45.58
N GLY A 88 -14.23 35.20 44.75
CA GLY A 88 -13.84 36.53 44.26
C GLY A 88 -12.61 36.52 43.39
N SER A 89 -12.50 35.55 42.45
CA SER A 89 -11.34 35.46 41.57
C SER A 89 -11.21 36.72 40.71
N THR A 90 -9.94 37.17 40.52
CA THR A 90 -9.65 38.37 39.74
C THR A 90 -9.75 38.10 38.22
N PRO A 91 -10.04 39.13 37.42
CA PRO A 91 -10.06 38.97 35.92
C PRO A 91 -8.77 38.42 35.36
N GLU A 92 -7.61 38.74 35.93
CA GLU A 92 -6.29 38.26 35.52
C GLU A 92 -6.17 36.75 35.65
N MET A 93 -6.76 36.17 36.68
CA MET A 93 -6.77 34.73 36.93
C MET A 93 -7.59 33.98 35.91
N SER A 94 -8.68 34.60 35.39
CA SER A 94 -9.48 34.02 34.31
C SER A 94 -8.77 34.06 32.95
N VAL A 95 -7.99 35.11 32.68
CA VAL A 95 -7.18 35.24 31.47
C VAL A 95 -6.07 34.18 31.46
N ALA A 96 -5.30 34.05 32.55
CA ALA A 96 -4.22 33.06 32.65
C ALA A 96 -4.69 31.60 32.41
N ARG A 97 -5.90 31.28 32.87
CA ARG A 97 -6.49 29.94 32.67
C ARG A 97 -7.01 29.73 31.25
N ASN A 98 -7.56 30.74 30.60
CA ASN A 98 -7.91 30.66 29.19
C ASN A 98 -6.68 30.43 28.33
N GLU A 99 -5.56 31.11 28.63
CA GLU A 99 -4.29 30.84 27.97
C GLU A 99 -3.81 29.38 28.15
N GLN A 100 -3.93 28.85 29.38
CA GLN A 100 -3.60 27.45 29.62
C GLN A 100 -4.49 26.49 28.83
N GLY A 101 -5.79 26.82 28.70
CA GLY A 101 -6.72 26.07 27.87
C GLY A 101 -6.33 26.09 26.40
N LEU A 102 -5.99 27.26 25.87
CA LEU A 102 -5.51 27.41 24.48
C LEU A 102 -4.22 26.62 24.23
N ARG A 103 -3.25 26.69 25.14
CA ARG A 103 -2.01 25.89 25.06
C ARG A 103 -2.28 24.40 25.07
N THR A 104 -3.25 23.94 25.86
CA THR A 104 -3.66 22.52 25.87
C THR A 104 -4.25 22.10 24.51
N MET A 105 -5.11 22.93 23.92
CA MET A 105 -5.67 22.70 22.60
C MET A 105 -4.60 22.67 21.52
N GLU A 106 -3.69 23.64 21.54
CA GLU A 106 -2.54 23.71 20.64
C GLU A 106 -1.66 22.45 20.72
N ASN A 107 -1.35 22.00 21.92
CA ASN A 107 -0.57 20.76 22.13
C ASN A 107 -1.29 19.53 21.52
N VAL A 108 -2.61 19.44 21.63
CA VAL A 108 -3.37 18.34 21.04
C VAL A 108 -3.35 18.42 19.52
N ILE A 109 -3.52 19.61 18.95
CA ILE A 109 -3.45 19.82 17.49
C ILE A 109 -2.05 19.45 16.99
N ASN A 110 -1.00 19.90 17.66
CA ASN A 110 0.37 19.56 17.30
C ASN A 110 0.67 18.05 17.38
N ASN A 111 0.15 17.38 18.41
CA ASN A 111 0.28 15.93 18.53
C ASN A 111 -0.49 15.18 17.42
N LEU A 112 -1.68 15.68 17.03
CA LEU A 112 -2.43 15.12 15.91
C LEU A 112 -1.70 15.35 14.57
N ALA A 113 -1.11 16.54 14.36
CA ALA A 113 -0.30 16.81 13.17
C ALA A 113 0.94 15.92 13.09
N ALA A 114 1.62 15.70 14.22
CA ALA A 114 2.74 14.76 14.29
C ALA A 114 2.30 13.31 14.02
N ALA A 115 1.16 12.90 14.53
CA ALA A 115 0.59 11.58 14.27
C ALA A 115 0.23 11.40 12.78
N ASP A 116 -0.33 12.43 12.11
CA ASP A 116 -0.58 12.40 10.66
C ASP A 116 0.71 12.31 9.86
N SER A 117 1.74 13.07 10.22
CA SER A 117 3.06 12.99 9.60
C SER A 117 3.66 11.59 9.70
N ASN A 118 3.61 10.98 10.89
CA ASN A 118 4.08 9.62 11.09
C ASN A 118 3.26 8.60 10.30
N ARG A 119 1.95 8.79 10.20
CA ARG A 119 1.07 7.97 9.36
C ARG A 119 1.47 8.05 7.90
N LYS A 120 1.69 9.26 7.37
CA LYS A 120 2.10 9.49 5.98
C LYS A 120 3.46 8.85 5.68
N ASN A 121 4.45 9.00 6.56
CA ASN A 121 5.74 8.35 6.41
C ASN A 121 5.61 6.81 6.37
N ASN A 122 4.75 6.24 7.21
CA ASN A 122 4.49 4.80 7.17
C ASN A 122 3.79 4.37 5.86
N LEU A 123 2.85 5.17 5.35
CA LEU A 123 2.18 4.91 4.07
C LEU A 123 3.17 4.97 2.91
N ASP A 124 4.07 5.95 2.90
CA ASP A 124 5.14 6.05 1.90
C ASP A 124 6.06 4.82 1.92
N MET A 125 6.46 4.38 3.11
CA MET A 125 7.28 3.18 3.25
C MET A 125 6.58 1.94 2.70
N VAL A 126 5.31 1.74 3.05
CA VAL A 126 4.51 0.60 2.57
C VAL A 126 4.32 0.67 1.06
N HIS A 127 3.97 1.84 0.53
CA HIS A 127 3.81 2.05 -0.91
C HIS A 127 5.10 1.73 -1.67
N ASN A 128 6.25 2.19 -1.17
CA ASN A 128 7.55 1.88 -1.76
C ASN A 128 7.86 0.37 -1.71
N GLN A 129 7.59 -0.30 -0.59
CA GLN A 129 7.77 -1.75 -0.47
C GLN A 129 6.86 -2.52 -1.44
N ASN A 130 5.60 -2.14 -1.57
CA ASN A 130 4.66 -2.76 -2.49
C ASN A 130 5.10 -2.56 -3.95
N ASN A 131 5.55 -1.37 -4.32
CA ASN A 131 6.07 -1.08 -5.65
C ASN A 131 7.35 -1.88 -5.97
N LEU A 132 8.25 -2.02 -5.00
CA LEU A 132 9.44 -2.87 -5.16
C LEU A 132 9.06 -4.34 -5.34
N ALA A 133 8.10 -4.84 -4.57
CA ALA A 133 7.60 -6.21 -4.71
C ALA A 133 6.99 -6.46 -6.09
N LEU A 134 6.19 -5.51 -6.61
CA LEU A 134 5.63 -5.59 -7.97
C LEU A 134 6.72 -5.59 -9.05
N LYS A 135 7.73 -4.72 -8.94
CA LYS A 135 8.87 -4.66 -9.86
C LYS A 135 9.70 -5.95 -9.82
N ASN A 136 9.97 -6.48 -8.63
CA ASN A 136 10.71 -7.73 -8.48
C ASN A 136 9.95 -8.91 -9.10
N ALA A 137 8.64 -8.98 -8.90
CA ALA A 137 7.79 -9.98 -9.54
C ALA A 137 7.82 -9.87 -11.08
N GLU A 138 7.85 -8.64 -11.60
CA GLU A 138 7.99 -8.40 -13.04
C GLU A 138 9.33 -8.87 -13.58
N GLN A 139 10.44 -8.55 -12.90
CA GLN A 139 11.78 -8.98 -13.29
C GLN A 139 11.93 -10.51 -13.27
N GLN A 140 11.42 -11.16 -12.23
CA GLN A 140 11.43 -12.63 -12.15
C GLN A 140 10.69 -13.25 -13.32
N GLN A 141 9.57 -12.66 -13.72
CA GLN A 141 8.81 -13.18 -14.83
C GLN A 141 9.51 -12.96 -16.17
N LEU A 142 10.08 -11.78 -16.40
CA LEU A 142 10.87 -11.52 -17.61
C LEU A 142 12.02 -12.52 -17.73
N SER A 143 12.68 -12.83 -16.62
CA SER A 143 13.76 -13.83 -16.62
C SER A 143 13.25 -15.24 -16.93
N LEU A 144 12.07 -15.61 -16.46
CA LEU A 144 11.45 -16.91 -16.79
C LEU A 144 11.03 -16.97 -18.26
N ASP A 145 10.44 -15.90 -18.79
CA ASP A 145 10.04 -15.81 -20.20
C ASP A 145 11.27 -15.88 -21.12
N GLU A 146 12.38 -15.25 -20.76
CA GLU A 146 13.64 -15.34 -21.49
C GLU A 146 14.21 -16.76 -21.49
N ARG A 147 14.22 -17.43 -20.33
CA ARG A 147 14.68 -18.83 -20.23
C ARG A 147 13.80 -19.76 -21.05
N MET A 148 12.49 -19.57 -21.05
CA MET A 148 11.57 -20.38 -21.85
C MET A 148 11.77 -20.13 -23.35
N ALA A 149 11.98 -18.88 -23.76
CA ALA A 149 12.27 -18.54 -25.14
C ALA A 149 13.58 -19.18 -25.62
N LYS A 150 14.64 -19.13 -24.80
CA LYS A 150 15.94 -19.80 -25.10
C LYS A 150 15.78 -21.30 -25.17
N SER A 151 15.02 -21.93 -24.27
CA SER A 151 14.76 -23.37 -24.29
C SER A 151 13.97 -23.78 -25.54
N ALA A 152 12.94 -23.01 -25.92
CA ALA A 152 12.16 -23.28 -27.12
C ALA A 152 13.00 -23.14 -28.40
N ALA A 153 13.85 -22.12 -28.45
CA ALA A 153 14.79 -21.95 -29.59
C ALA A 153 15.81 -23.10 -29.70
N SER A 154 16.35 -23.53 -28.56
CA SER A 154 17.28 -24.68 -28.52
C SER A 154 16.59 -25.97 -28.94
N ASN A 155 15.37 -26.22 -28.44
CA ASN A 155 14.61 -27.42 -28.86
C ASN A 155 14.22 -27.36 -30.34
N GLY A 156 13.81 -26.20 -30.84
CA GLY A 156 13.54 -26.00 -32.27
C GLY A 156 14.75 -26.27 -33.13
N TYR A 157 15.94 -25.79 -32.73
CA TYR A 157 17.19 -26.04 -33.40
C TYR A 157 17.56 -27.55 -33.43
N ASN A 158 17.42 -28.24 -32.31
CA ASN A 158 17.67 -29.67 -32.21
C ASN A 158 16.70 -30.50 -33.07
N LEU A 159 15.41 -30.12 -33.13
CA LEU A 159 14.43 -30.76 -33.99
C LEU A 159 14.77 -30.54 -35.46
N MET A 160 15.20 -29.34 -35.83
CA MET A 160 15.62 -29.03 -37.20
C MET A 160 16.87 -29.79 -37.62
N GLN A 161 17.87 -29.91 -36.73
CA GLN A 161 19.05 -30.75 -36.96
C GLN A 161 18.67 -32.23 -37.16
N ASN A 162 17.82 -32.75 -36.28
CA ASN A 162 17.37 -34.15 -36.39
C ASN A 162 16.57 -34.39 -37.66
N ALA A 163 15.75 -33.44 -38.10
CA ALA A 163 15.02 -33.53 -39.37
C ALA A 163 15.97 -33.50 -40.57
N LEU A 164 16.99 -32.65 -40.54
CA LEU A 164 18.02 -32.59 -41.60
C LEU A 164 18.87 -33.84 -41.65
N LEU A 165 19.21 -34.43 -40.49
CA LEU A 165 19.99 -35.67 -40.43
C LEU A 165 19.12 -36.90 -40.77
N GLY A 166 17.81 -36.84 -40.52
CA GLY A 166 16.85 -37.91 -40.88
C GLY A 166 16.44 -37.93 -42.34
N VAL A 167 16.72 -36.88 -43.13
CA VAL A 167 16.56 -36.89 -44.59
C VAL A 167 17.74 -37.64 -45.18
N ASN A 168 17.64 -38.95 -45.15
CA ASN A 168 18.52 -39.83 -45.92
C ASN A 168 18.16 -39.62 -47.40
N TRP A 169 18.95 -38.84 -48.10
CA TRP A 169 18.84 -38.72 -49.53
C TRP A 169 19.06 -40.12 -50.10
N GLY A 170 17.97 -40.81 -50.36
CA GLY A 170 18.01 -42.12 -50.96
C GLY A 170 18.91 -42.09 -52.17
N LYS A 171 20.08 -42.67 -52.03
CA LYS A 171 20.90 -43.05 -53.21
C LYS A 171 20.09 -44.11 -53.97
N GLU A 172 19.35 -43.68 -54.95
CA GLU A 172 18.92 -44.58 -56.03
C GLU A 172 20.13 -45.22 -56.57
N LYS A 173 20.37 -46.49 -56.21
CA LYS A 173 21.29 -47.38 -56.93
C LYS A 173 20.53 -47.80 -58.18
N ARG A 174 21.01 -47.31 -59.35
CA ARG A 174 20.80 -47.95 -60.61
C ARG A 174 21.64 -49.21 -60.66
#